data_36cdd809fac01a85f8e0a926ffdb5d50
#
_entry.id   36cdd809fac01a85f8e0a926ffdb5d50
#
_cell.length_a   1.000
_cell.length_b   1.000
_cell.length_c   1.000
_cell.angle_alpha   90.00
_cell.angle_beta   90.00
_cell.angle_gamma   90.00
#
_symmetry.space_group_name_H-M   'P 1'
#
loop_
_entity.id
_entity.type
_entity.pdbx_description
1 polymer ?
#
loop_
_entity_poly.entity_id
_entity_poly.type
_entity_poly.pdbx_seq_one_letter_code
_entity_poly.pdbx_strand_id
1 'polypeptide(L)'
;MQLACPACACLSSHRKLYSKNSCDILQCTRCGLGRAECGSFDAHTYYTEDYFSGGRQDGYADYRGSEPVLRREFARTVKFIRRFRSSGRLLEIGCAYGFFLEEAARFYDVAGIEIADAAVAFCRSRGLSVINGVAEESSLTQFGMLDIIVLLDVIEHLPDPPSTLALCRKRLNPGGVIVITTGDFASFYARLAGPRWRLMTPPQHLWFFTPESIRRLSHSVGLKVETCDHPWKVVPLALIEFQMRRLLSARRSLSTGFANRIGLPVNLFDAMRCVLRNPEAPQA
;
A
#
# COMPACT_ATOMS: atom_id res chain seq x y z
N MET A 1 -21.74 -13.66 11.47
CA MET A 1 -22.17 -13.39 10.07
C MET A 1 -21.31 -14.20 9.11
N GLN A 2 -21.89 -14.86 8.12
CA GLN A 2 -21.14 -15.58 7.08
C GLN A 2 -20.95 -14.66 5.86
N LEU A 3 -19.70 -14.42 5.47
CA LEU A 3 -19.35 -13.58 4.33
C LEU A 3 -18.24 -14.22 3.51
N ALA A 4 -18.19 -13.91 2.21
CA ALA A 4 -17.05 -14.27 1.37
C ALA A 4 -15.80 -13.56 1.88
N CYS A 5 -14.76 -14.32 2.21
CA CYS A 5 -13.48 -13.81 2.63
C CYS A 5 -12.49 -13.91 1.46
N PRO A 6 -11.94 -12.79 0.94
CA PRO A 6 -11.05 -12.83 -0.21
C PRO A 6 -9.74 -13.58 0.08
N ALA A 7 -9.24 -13.53 1.31
CA ALA A 7 -8.04 -14.25 1.70
C ALA A 7 -8.25 -15.75 1.90
N CYS A 8 -9.47 -16.17 2.32
CA CYS A 8 -9.79 -17.59 2.50
C CYS A 8 -10.35 -18.23 1.23
N ALA A 9 -10.73 -17.43 0.21
CA ALA A 9 -11.40 -17.84 -1.01
C ALA A 9 -12.69 -18.68 -0.76
N CYS A 10 -13.38 -18.43 0.35
CA CYS A 10 -14.59 -19.15 0.74
C CYS A 10 -15.46 -18.32 1.69
N LEU A 11 -16.72 -18.77 1.87
CA LEU A 11 -17.57 -18.26 2.94
C LEU A 11 -16.94 -18.60 4.29
N SER A 12 -16.83 -17.62 5.16
CA SER A 12 -16.28 -17.78 6.50
C SER A 12 -17.01 -16.90 7.53
N SER A 13 -16.97 -17.33 8.79
CA SER A 13 -17.54 -16.54 9.87
C SER A 13 -16.78 -15.26 10.08
N HIS A 14 -17.53 -14.16 10.22
CA HIS A 14 -16.97 -12.84 10.58
C HIS A 14 -17.63 -12.34 11.84
N ARG A 15 -16.82 -11.73 12.72
CA ARG A 15 -17.31 -11.02 13.90
C ARG A 15 -17.16 -9.52 13.71
N LYS A 16 -18.15 -8.75 14.14
CA LYS A 16 -18.04 -7.29 14.23
C LYS A 16 -17.14 -6.97 15.42
N LEU A 17 -16.15 -6.10 15.19
CA LEU A 17 -15.27 -5.62 16.26
C LEU A 17 -15.77 -4.30 16.82
N TYR A 18 -16.02 -3.33 15.96
CA TYR A 18 -16.49 -1.97 16.29
C TYR A 18 -16.96 -1.27 15.02
N SER A 19 -17.48 -0.04 15.18
CA SER A 19 -17.77 0.86 14.05
C SER A 19 -16.85 2.06 14.09
N LYS A 20 -16.44 2.58 12.92
CA LYS A 20 -15.64 3.78 12.77
C LYS A 20 -15.94 4.49 11.46
N ASN A 21 -16.08 5.83 11.48
CA ASN A 21 -16.38 6.65 10.29
C ASN A 21 -17.60 6.10 9.51
N SER A 22 -18.66 5.73 10.22
CA SER A 22 -19.90 5.13 9.66
C SER A 22 -19.69 3.79 8.95
N CYS A 23 -18.56 3.12 9.16
CA CYS A 23 -18.27 1.78 8.65
C CYS A 23 -18.23 0.77 9.80
N ASP A 24 -18.77 -0.43 9.57
CA ASP A 24 -18.62 -1.56 10.47
C ASP A 24 -17.31 -2.30 10.16
N ILE A 25 -16.49 -2.49 11.17
CA ILE A 25 -15.24 -3.25 11.05
C ILE A 25 -15.48 -4.69 11.46
N LEU A 26 -15.40 -5.57 10.47
CA LEU A 26 -15.60 -7.00 10.62
C LEU A 26 -14.25 -7.73 10.52
N GLN A 27 -14.10 -8.83 11.23
CA GLN A 27 -12.91 -9.67 11.17
C GLN A 27 -13.28 -11.11 10.84
N CYS A 28 -12.63 -11.66 9.82
CA CYS A 28 -12.71 -13.08 9.50
C CYS A 28 -12.11 -13.90 10.65
N THR A 29 -12.87 -14.84 11.21
CA THR A 29 -12.42 -15.68 12.34
C THR A 29 -11.41 -16.74 11.92
N ARG A 30 -11.28 -17.01 10.61
CA ARG A 30 -10.40 -18.04 10.05
C ARG A 30 -8.98 -17.52 9.75
N CYS A 31 -8.85 -16.32 9.16
CA CYS A 31 -7.54 -15.76 8.76
C CYS A 31 -7.19 -14.43 9.43
N GLY A 32 -8.11 -13.85 10.18
CA GLY A 32 -7.89 -12.57 10.85
C GLY A 32 -7.99 -11.35 9.95
N LEU A 33 -8.26 -11.49 8.63
CA LEU A 33 -8.47 -10.36 7.74
C LEU A 33 -9.60 -9.48 8.27
N GLY A 34 -9.31 -8.19 8.45
CA GLY A 34 -10.32 -7.18 8.72
C GLY A 34 -10.91 -6.63 7.42
N ARG A 35 -12.17 -6.24 7.45
CA ARG A 35 -12.84 -5.54 6.35
C ARG A 35 -13.71 -4.42 6.87
N ALA A 36 -13.78 -3.34 6.13
CA ALA A 36 -14.71 -2.25 6.39
C ALA A 36 -15.97 -2.44 5.54
N GLU A 37 -17.12 -2.55 6.21
CA GLU A 37 -18.43 -2.51 5.57
C GLU A 37 -18.93 -1.05 5.64
N CYS A 38 -18.74 -0.33 4.55
CA CYS A 38 -19.12 1.06 4.40
C CYS A 38 -20.24 1.20 3.38
N GLY A 39 -20.84 2.40 3.31
CA GLY A 39 -21.61 2.81 2.14
C GLY A 39 -20.74 2.93 0.88
N SER A 40 -21.26 3.55 -0.18
CA SER A 40 -20.52 3.76 -1.42
C SER A 40 -19.24 4.57 -1.16
N PHE A 41 -18.12 4.11 -1.70
CA PHE A 41 -16.83 4.81 -1.68
C PHE A 41 -16.32 4.91 -3.12
N ASP A 42 -15.99 6.11 -3.55
CA ASP A 42 -15.43 6.39 -4.87
C ASP A 42 -13.99 6.87 -4.71
N ALA A 43 -13.05 6.06 -5.18
CA ALA A 43 -11.62 6.34 -5.10
C ALA A 43 -11.22 7.54 -5.97
N HIS A 44 -11.84 7.76 -7.15
CA HIS A 44 -11.50 8.89 -8.03
C HIS A 44 -11.79 10.24 -7.38
N THR A 45 -12.91 10.35 -6.67
CA THR A 45 -13.27 11.57 -5.95
C THR A 45 -12.54 11.71 -4.62
N TYR A 46 -11.93 10.63 -4.13
CA TYR A 46 -11.23 10.61 -2.85
C TYR A 46 -9.77 11.03 -2.97
N TYR A 47 -9.01 10.49 -3.94
CA TYR A 47 -7.57 10.75 -4.12
C TYR A 47 -7.34 12.01 -4.98
N THR A 48 -7.72 13.15 -4.41
CA THR A 48 -7.50 14.48 -4.98
C THR A 48 -6.24 15.12 -4.42
N GLU A 49 -5.89 16.34 -4.85
CA GLU A 49 -4.75 17.08 -4.31
C GLU A 49 -4.85 17.28 -2.79
N ASP A 50 -6.05 17.44 -2.24
CA ASP A 50 -6.29 17.57 -0.79
C ASP A 50 -5.80 16.36 0.02
N TYR A 51 -5.83 15.16 -0.58
CA TYR A 51 -5.29 13.95 0.05
C TYR A 51 -3.78 14.04 0.28
N PHE A 52 -3.06 14.69 -0.64
CA PHE A 52 -1.61 14.81 -0.61
C PHE A 52 -1.10 16.09 0.06
N SER A 53 -1.95 17.09 0.30
CA SER A 53 -1.56 18.44 0.74
C SER A 53 -2.03 18.81 2.16
N GLY A 54 -2.59 17.86 2.92
CA GLY A 54 -3.10 18.10 4.28
C GLY A 54 -4.52 18.63 4.34
N GLY A 55 -5.22 18.73 3.22
CA GLY A 55 -6.65 19.09 3.17
C GLY A 55 -7.55 18.02 3.77
N ARG A 56 -7.11 16.75 3.81
CA ARG A 56 -7.83 15.64 4.42
C ARG A 56 -7.12 15.14 5.68
N GLN A 57 -7.89 14.89 6.73
CA GLN A 57 -7.36 14.42 8.02
C GLN A 57 -6.75 13.00 7.94
N ASP A 58 -7.12 12.21 6.96
CA ASP A 58 -6.71 10.82 6.74
C ASP A 58 -5.72 10.66 5.57
N GLY A 59 -5.27 11.79 4.98
CA GLY A 59 -4.25 11.87 3.96
C GLY A 59 -2.85 12.18 4.49
N TYR A 60 -2.01 12.75 3.63
CA TYR A 60 -0.67 13.23 3.97
C TYR A 60 -0.71 14.69 4.42
N ALA A 61 0.19 15.09 5.31
CA ALA A 61 0.34 16.48 5.73
C ALA A 61 0.81 17.37 4.58
N ASP A 62 1.84 16.91 3.87
CA ASP A 62 2.42 17.52 2.66
C ASP A 62 3.33 16.47 2.02
N TYR A 63 2.78 15.72 1.06
CA TYR A 63 3.52 14.64 0.40
C TYR A 63 4.68 15.19 -0.44
N ARG A 64 4.45 16.23 -1.23
CA ARG A 64 5.48 16.83 -2.09
C ARG A 64 6.57 17.52 -1.30
N GLY A 65 6.23 18.28 -0.28
CA GLY A 65 7.22 18.91 0.59
C GLY A 65 8.07 17.89 1.38
N SER A 66 7.55 16.68 1.58
CA SER A 66 8.25 15.57 2.23
C SER A 66 9.16 14.77 1.28
N GLU A 67 9.28 15.14 0.00
CA GLU A 67 10.09 14.43 -1.01
C GLU A 67 11.47 14.01 -0.51
N PRO A 68 12.29 14.87 0.15
CA PRO A 68 13.64 14.48 0.58
C PRO A 68 13.66 13.34 1.61
N VAL A 69 12.61 13.23 2.43
CA VAL A 69 12.47 12.16 3.43
C VAL A 69 11.94 10.89 2.76
N LEU A 70 10.90 11.03 1.92
CA LEU A 70 10.31 9.92 1.19
C LEU A 70 11.33 9.24 0.28
N ARG A 71 12.17 10.00 -0.43
CA ARG A 71 13.25 9.44 -1.26
C ARG A 71 14.22 8.58 -0.45
N ARG A 72 14.59 9.00 0.76
CA ARG A 72 15.46 8.18 1.63
C ARG A 72 14.79 6.86 2.03
N GLU A 73 13.49 6.89 2.30
CA GLU A 73 12.72 5.68 2.59
C GLU A 73 12.62 4.79 1.34
N PHE A 74 12.31 5.37 0.18
CA PHE A 74 12.20 4.63 -1.07
C PHE A 74 13.54 4.04 -1.54
N ALA A 75 14.65 4.76 -1.36
CA ALA A 75 15.98 4.21 -1.62
C ALA A 75 16.28 2.95 -0.77
N ARG A 76 15.81 2.91 0.50
CA ARG A 76 15.91 1.71 1.35
C ARG A 76 15.04 0.57 0.81
N THR A 77 13.81 0.90 0.37
CA THR A 77 12.89 -0.06 -0.25
C THR A 77 13.48 -0.63 -1.53
N VAL A 78 14.05 0.20 -2.40
CA VAL A 78 14.77 -0.25 -3.62
C VAL A 78 15.94 -1.17 -3.25
N LYS A 79 16.77 -0.80 -2.26
CA LYS A 79 17.87 -1.64 -1.77
C LYS A 79 17.38 -2.99 -1.27
N PHE A 80 16.22 -3.05 -0.63
CA PHE A 80 15.60 -4.29 -0.19
C PHE A 80 15.14 -5.14 -1.39
N ILE A 81 14.44 -4.55 -2.37
CA ILE A 81 13.93 -5.23 -3.56
C ILE A 81 15.08 -5.88 -4.36
N ARG A 82 16.21 -5.19 -4.45
CA ARG A 82 17.41 -5.68 -5.15
C ARG A 82 17.98 -7.00 -4.61
N ARG A 83 17.62 -7.39 -3.41
CA ARG A 83 17.99 -8.70 -2.82
C ARG A 83 17.26 -9.85 -3.49
N PHE A 84 16.11 -9.60 -4.12
CA PHE A 84 15.24 -10.58 -4.76
C PHE A 84 15.37 -10.52 -6.30
N ARG A 85 15.49 -9.31 -6.83
CA ARG A 85 15.73 -9.02 -8.24
C ARG A 85 16.61 -7.79 -8.35
N SER A 86 17.78 -7.91 -8.98
CA SER A 86 18.77 -6.84 -9.06
C SER A 86 18.53 -5.87 -10.23
N SER A 87 17.78 -6.31 -11.24
CA SER A 87 17.46 -5.57 -12.46
C SER A 87 16.16 -6.10 -13.07
N GLY A 88 15.72 -5.51 -14.18
CA GLY A 88 14.55 -5.92 -14.94
C GLY A 88 13.51 -4.80 -15.05
N ARG A 89 12.29 -5.18 -15.44
CA ARG A 89 11.16 -4.26 -15.59
C ARG A 89 10.34 -4.20 -14.31
N LEU A 90 10.12 -2.99 -13.81
CA LEU A 90 9.42 -2.73 -12.55
C LEU A 90 8.18 -1.87 -12.80
N LEU A 91 7.03 -2.33 -12.32
CA LEU A 91 5.79 -1.57 -12.29
C LEU A 91 5.43 -1.22 -10.85
N GLU A 92 5.15 0.06 -10.57
CA GLU A 92 4.53 0.49 -9.32
C GLU A 92 3.04 0.78 -9.55
N ILE A 93 2.18 0.13 -8.76
CA ILE A 93 0.74 0.39 -8.71
C ILE A 93 0.47 1.35 -7.57
N GLY A 94 -0.18 2.50 -7.85
CA GLY A 94 -0.37 3.59 -6.90
C GLY A 94 0.92 4.39 -6.68
N CYS A 95 1.55 4.84 -7.77
CA CYS A 95 2.88 5.46 -7.69
C CYS A 95 2.89 6.90 -7.16
N ALA A 96 1.73 7.49 -6.85
CA ALA A 96 1.61 8.86 -6.37
C ALA A 96 2.46 9.84 -7.23
N TYR A 97 3.28 10.66 -6.63
CA TYR A 97 4.17 11.60 -7.35
C TYR A 97 5.46 10.97 -7.91
N GLY A 98 5.58 9.64 -7.97
CA GLY A 98 6.66 8.92 -8.64
C GLY A 98 8.01 8.93 -7.94
N PHE A 99 8.10 9.36 -6.68
CA PHE A 99 9.38 9.44 -5.98
C PHE A 99 10.06 8.09 -5.78
N PHE A 100 9.27 7.00 -5.63
CA PHE A 100 9.81 5.65 -5.60
C PHE A 100 10.31 5.25 -6.99
N LEU A 101 9.55 5.52 -8.05
CA LEU A 101 9.94 5.22 -9.43
C LEU A 101 11.28 5.87 -9.79
N GLU A 102 11.50 7.15 -9.41
CA GLU A 102 12.76 7.84 -9.66
C GLU A 102 13.95 7.21 -8.92
N GLU A 103 13.76 6.71 -7.70
CA GLU A 103 14.82 5.96 -7.00
C GLU A 103 15.05 4.59 -7.63
N ALA A 104 13.97 3.93 -8.10
CA ALA A 104 14.04 2.62 -8.74
C ALA A 104 14.65 2.69 -10.15
N ALA A 105 14.43 3.79 -10.91
CA ALA A 105 14.94 3.99 -12.26
C ALA A 105 16.47 3.89 -12.37
N ARG A 106 17.18 4.00 -11.27
CA ARG A 106 18.63 3.80 -11.19
C ARG A 106 19.06 2.34 -11.46
N PHE A 107 18.14 1.40 -11.37
CA PHE A 107 18.41 -0.04 -11.42
C PHE A 107 17.44 -0.82 -12.31
N TYR A 108 16.28 -0.24 -12.63
CA TYR A 108 15.18 -0.91 -13.30
C TYR A 108 14.64 -0.06 -14.46
N ASP A 109 14.04 -0.72 -15.44
CA ASP A 109 13.12 -0.08 -16.38
C ASP A 109 11.77 0.09 -15.68
N VAL A 110 11.38 1.33 -15.38
CA VAL A 110 10.28 1.63 -14.48
C VAL A 110 9.05 2.17 -15.20
N ALA A 111 7.88 1.77 -14.72
CA ALA A 111 6.60 2.34 -15.10
C ALA A 111 5.66 2.42 -13.89
N GLY A 112 4.60 3.21 -13.98
CA GLY A 112 3.62 3.37 -12.91
C GLY A 112 2.18 3.38 -13.39
N ILE A 113 1.27 3.08 -12.46
CA ILE A 113 -0.17 3.31 -12.57
C ILE A 113 -0.57 4.19 -11.40
N GLU A 114 -1.33 5.26 -11.65
CA GLU A 114 -1.82 6.17 -10.61
C GLU A 114 -3.20 6.72 -11.00
N ILE A 115 -4.09 6.85 -10.01
CA ILE A 115 -5.47 7.29 -10.22
C ILE A 115 -5.62 8.82 -10.14
N ALA A 116 -4.73 9.49 -9.40
CA ALA A 116 -4.79 10.92 -9.16
C ALA A 116 -4.20 11.71 -10.34
N ASP A 117 -5.03 12.46 -11.07
CA ASP A 117 -4.64 13.21 -12.26
C ASP A 117 -3.44 14.15 -12.03
N ALA A 118 -3.44 14.89 -10.92
CA ALA A 118 -2.36 15.82 -10.58
C ALA A 118 -1.02 15.10 -10.35
N ALA A 119 -1.05 13.92 -9.73
CA ALA A 119 0.13 13.11 -9.51
C ALA A 119 0.66 12.51 -10.83
N VAL A 120 -0.23 12.03 -11.69
CA VAL A 120 0.12 11.56 -13.04
C VAL A 120 0.77 12.67 -13.88
N ALA A 121 0.14 13.86 -13.90
CA ALA A 121 0.70 15.02 -14.63
C ALA A 121 2.10 15.37 -14.11
N PHE A 122 2.30 15.36 -12.81
CA PHE A 122 3.61 15.58 -12.19
C PHE A 122 4.63 14.52 -12.61
N CYS A 123 4.29 13.24 -12.53
CA CYS A 123 5.17 12.15 -12.95
C CYS A 123 5.61 12.31 -14.43
N ARG A 124 4.66 12.59 -15.30
CA ARG A 124 4.93 12.79 -16.74
C ARG A 124 5.82 14.00 -16.99
N SER A 125 5.64 15.09 -16.24
CA SER A 125 6.52 16.28 -16.32
C SER A 125 7.97 16.00 -15.93
N ARG A 126 8.20 14.92 -15.17
CA ARG A 126 9.52 14.42 -14.76
C ARG A 126 10.04 13.29 -15.66
N GLY A 127 9.38 13.01 -16.77
CA GLY A 127 9.78 12.00 -17.74
C GLY A 127 9.47 10.55 -17.35
N LEU A 128 8.63 10.34 -16.31
CA LEU A 128 8.22 9.00 -15.89
C LEU A 128 7.08 8.47 -16.77
N SER A 129 7.15 7.19 -17.13
CA SER A 129 6.08 6.48 -17.84
C SER A 129 4.98 6.08 -16.85
N VAL A 130 3.89 6.85 -16.81
CA VAL A 130 2.79 6.60 -15.87
C VAL A 130 1.45 6.61 -16.61
N ILE A 131 0.64 5.55 -16.40
CA ILE A 131 -0.74 5.45 -16.87
C ILE A 131 -1.67 6.04 -15.80
N ASN A 132 -2.61 6.88 -16.22
CA ASN A 132 -3.69 7.34 -15.38
C ASN A 132 -4.79 6.27 -15.33
N GLY A 133 -5.10 5.79 -14.13
CA GLY A 133 -6.15 4.79 -13.93
C GLY A 133 -5.85 3.79 -12.80
N VAL A 134 -6.47 2.64 -12.90
CA VAL A 134 -6.37 1.54 -11.92
C VAL A 134 -5.68 0.31 -12.52
N ALA A 135 -5.24 -0.60 -11.67
CA ALA A 135 -4.61 -1.86 -12.08
C ALA A 135 -5.67 -2.87 -12.55
N GLU A 136 -6.02 -2.77 -13.81
CA GLU A 136 -6.93 -3.67 -14.51
C GLU A 136 -6.23 -4.34 -15.72
N GLU A 137 -6.91 -5.28 -16.38
CA GLU A 137 -6.27 -6.05 -17.47
C GLU A 137 -5.84 -5.14 -18.63
N SER A 138 -6.63 -4.13 -18.98
CA SER A 138 -6.36 -3.17 -20.05
C SER A 138 -5.12 -2.30 -19.77
N SER A 139 -4.92 -1.88 -18.53
CA SER A 139 -3.74 -1.10 -18.13
C SER A 139 -2.49 -1.97 -17.99
N LEU A 140 -2.61 -3.14 -17.34
CA LEU A 140 -1.47 -4.03 -17.11
C LEU A 140 -0.89 -4.64 -18.39
N THR A 141 -1.74 -4.89 -19.42
CA THR A 141 -1.26 -5.43 -20.71
C THR A 141 -0.31 -4.50 -21.44
N GLN A 142 -0.41 -3.19 -21.23
CA GLN A 142 0.44 -2.19 -21.89
C GLN A 142 1.91 -2.29 -21.49
N PHE A 143 2.20 -2.88 -20.31
CA PHE A 143 3.57 -3.00 -19.81
C PHE A 143 4.27 -4.30 -20.23
N GLY A 144 3.57 -5.25 -20.88
CA GLY A 144 4.13 -6.55 -21.23
C GLY A 144 4.45 -7.41 -19.99
N MET A 145 5.51 -8.22 -20.05
CA MET A 145 5.96 -9.04 -18.93
C MET A 145 6.88 -8.24 -18.01
N LEU A 146 6.76 -8.48 -16.71
CA LEU A 146 7.39 -7.71 -15.63
C LEU A 146 8.24 -8.66 -14.75
N ASP A 147 9.29 -8.14 -14.17
CA ASP A 147 10.10 -8.86 -13.19
C ASP A 147 9.72 -8.52 -11.76
N ILE A 148 9.21 -7.29 -11.58
CA ILE A 148 8.85 -6.76 -10.27
C ILE A 148 7.56 -5.95 -10.39
N ILE A 149 6.62 -6.19 -9.48
CA ILE A 149 5.45 -5.32 -9.27
C ILE A 149 5.48 -4.84 -7.82
N VAL A 150 5.18 -3.57 -7.58
CA VAL A 150 5.26 -2.96 -6.25
C VAL A 150 3.92 -2.30 -5.92
N LEU A 151 3.43 -2.56 -4.70
CA LEU A 151 2.24 -1.93 -4.11
C LEU A 151 2.62 -1.40 -2.72
N LEU A 152 2.97 -0.11 -2.64
CA LEU A 152 3.38 0.52 -1.38
C LEU A 152 2.19 1.21 -0.72
N ASP A 153 1.63 0.56 0.31
CA ASP A 153 0.43 1.01 1.04
C ASP A 153 -0.76 1.24 0.08
N VAL A 154 -1.05 0.22 -0.76
CA VAL A 154 -2.09 0.23 -1.83
C VAL A 154 -3.07 -0.94 -1.71
N ILE A 155 -2.61 -2.13 -1.35
CA ILE A 155 -3.44 -3.35 -1.37
C ILE A 155 -4.69 -3.24 -0.48
N GLU A 156 -4.62 -2.49 0.60
CA GLU A 156 -5.72 -2.22 1.52
C GLU A 156 -6.83 -1.35 0.93
N HIS A 157 -6.53 -0.64 -0.16
CA HIS A 157 -7.47 0.24 -0.86
C HIS A 157 -8.16 -0.44 -2.05
N LEU A 158 -7.65 -1.59 -2.50
CA LEU A 158 -8.18 -2.28 -3.67
C LEU A 158 -9.59 -2.83 -3.41
N PRO A 159 -10.56 -2.60 -4.31
CA PRO A 159 -11.89 -3.20 -4.16
C PRO A 159 -11.86 -4.73 -4.18
N ASP A 160 -11.02 -5.31 -5.02
CA ASP A 160 -10.85 -6.77 -5.18
C ASP A 160 -9.37 -7.16 -5.22
N PRO A 161 -8.71 -7.30 -4.06
CA PRO A 161 -7.30 -7.69 -3.98
C PRO A 161 -6.96 -9.03 -4.65
N PRO A 162 -7.78 -10.11 -4.55
CA PRO A 162 -7.52 -11.36 -5.25
C PRO A 162 -7.41 -11.20 -6.77
N SER A 163 -8.39 -10.53 -7.38
CA SER A 163 -8.40 -10.31 -8.83
C SER A 163 -7.22 -9.47 -9.28
N THR A 164 -6.89 -8.39 -8.55
CA THR A 164 -5.72 -7.58 -8.85
C THR A 164 -4.41 -8.38 -8.75
N LEU A 165 -4.21 -9.16 -7.69
CA LEU A 165 -3.01 -10.01 -7.55
C LEU A 165 -2.95 -11.11 -8.61
N ALA A 166 -4.07 -11.68 -9.01
CA ALA A 166 -4.12 -12.67 -10.08
C ALA A 166 -3.72 -12.05 -11.44
N LEU A 167 -4.18 -10.83 -11.73
CA LEU A 167 -3.76 -10.07 -12.92
C LEU A 167 -2.26 -9.74 -12.86
N CYS A 168 -1.76 -9.27 -11.72
CA CYS A 168 -0.34 -9.02 -11.50
C CYS A 168 0.49 -10.30 -11.75
N ARG A 169 0.07 -11.44 -11.21
CA ARG A 169 0.76 -12.73 -11.42
C ARG A 169 0.84 -13.10 -12.91
N LYS A 170 -0.24 -12.91 -13.67
CA LYS A 170 -0.25 -13.18 -15.13
C LYS A 170 0.78 -12.33 -15.89
N ARG A 171 1.16 -11.17 -15.36
CA ARG A 171 2.15 -10.26 -15.96
C ARG A 171 3.55 -10.44 -15.40
N LEU A 172 3.76 -11.28 -14.40
CA LEU A 172 5.09 -11.58 -13.87
C LEU A 172 5.77 -12.68 -14.65
N ASN A 173 7.03 -12.44 -14.99
CA ASN A 173 7.94 -13.48 -15.45
C ASN A 173 8.04 -14.61 -14.40
N PRO A 174 8.36 -15.85 -14.79
CA PRO A 174 8.71 -16.91 -13.86
C PRO A 174 9.83 -16.44 -12.91
N GLY A 175 9.65 -16.69 -11.61
CA GLY A 175 10.54 -16.19 -10.57
C GLY A 175 10.45 -14.68 -10.30
N GLY A 176 9.58 -13.91 -10.98
CA GLY A 176 9.30 -12.51 -10.68
C GLY A 176 8.65 -12.32 -9.32
N VAL A 177 8.67 -11.10 -8.79
CA VAL A 177 8.20 -10.83 -7.43
C VAL A 177 7.18 -9.68 -7.38
N ILE A 178 6.22 -9.80 -6.46
CA ILE A 178 5.39 -8.68 -6.03
C ILE A 178 5.86 -8.25 -4.64
N VAL A 179 6.12 -6.96 -4.46
CA VAL A 179 6.45 -6.39 -3.15
C VAL A 179 5.29 -5.54 -2.66
N ILE A 180 4.79 -5.85 -1.47
CA ILE A 180 3.64 -5.19 -0.87
C ILE A 180 4.06 -4.60 0.46
N THR A 181 3.69 -3.34 0.73
CA THR A 181 3.62 -2.81 2.09
C THR A 181 2.17 -2.53 2.46
N THR A 182 1.80 -2.80 3.71
CA THR A 182 0.47 -2.50 4.27
C THR A 182 0.50 -2.57 5.79
N GLY A 183 -0.60 -2.25 6.45
CA GLY A 183 -0.73 -2.40 7.90
C GLY A 183 -0.79 -3.86 8.34
N ASP A 184 -0.24 -4.16 9.54
CA ASP A 184 -0.44 -5.44 10.22
C ASP A 184 -1.53 -5.32 11.30
N PHE A 185 -2.74 -5.76 10.95
CA PHE A 185 -3.89 -5.75 11.85
C PHE A 185 -3.78 -6.75 13.02
N ALA A 186 -2.86 -7.74 12.92
CA ALA A 186 -2.58 -8.67 14.00
C ALA A 186 -1.51 -8.15 14.97
N SER A 187 -0.85 -7.03 14.68
CA SER A 187 0.18 -6.46 15.53
C SER A 187 -0.32 -6.14 16.93
N PHE A 188 0.59 -6.15 17.90
CA PHE A 188 0.25 -5.79 19.29
C PHE A 188 -0.30 -4.35 19.36
N TYR A 189 0.34 -3.42 18.65
CA TYR A 189 -0.10 -2.02 18.62
C TYR A 189 -1.49 -1.84 18.01
N ALA A 190 -1.79 -2.51 16.89
CA ALA A 190 -3.11 -2.43 16.27
C ALA A 190 -4.21 -2.96 17.21
N ARG A 191 -3.95 -4.08 17.91
CA ARG A 191 -4.89 -4.67 18.88
C ARG A 191 -5.12 -3.76 20.09
N LEU A 192 -4.05 -3.17 20.63
CA LEU A 192 -4.14 -2.26 21.78
C LEU A 192 -4.88 -0.96 21.43
N ALA A 193 -4.55 -0.36 20.29
CA ALA A 193 -5.13 0.89 19.84
C ALA A 193 -6.58 0.73 19.34
N GLY A 194 -6.96 -0.46 18.84
CA GLY A 194 -8.29 -0.77 18.35
C GLY A 194 -8.78 0.26 17.32
N PRO A 195 -9.95 0.91 17.52
CA PRO A 195 -10.46 1.91 16.60
C PRO A 195 -9.59 3.18 16.50
N ARG A 196 -8.64 3.38 17.43
CA ARG A 196 -7.68 4.50 17.40
C ARG A 196 -6.38 4.15 16.69
N TRP A 197 -6.22 2.92 16.20
CA TRP A 197 -5.04 2.55 15.41
C TRP A 197 -4.87 3.51 14.23
N ARG A 198 -3.64 3.99 14.02
CA ARG A 198 -3.35 5.04 13.03
C ARG A 198 -3.74 4.66 11.60
N LEU A 199 -3.69 3.35 11.25
CA LEU A 199 -4.07 2.81 9.96
C LEU A 199 -5.55 2.36 9.89
N MET A 200 -6.33 2.54 10.97
CA MET A 200 -7.76 2.30 10.98
C MET A 200 -8.48 3.52 10.39
N THR A 201 -8.47 3.65 9.06
CA THR A 201 -8.97 4.81 8.31
C THR A 201 -10.02 4.43 7.26
N PRO A 202 -11.12 3.73 7.63
CA PRO A 202 -12.21 3.53 6.69
C PRO A 202 -12.87 4.90 6.34
N PRO A 203 -13.47 5.08 5.17
CA PRO A 203 -13.73 4.10 4.12
C PRO A 203 -12.56 3.84 3.15
N GLN A 204 -11.45 4.62 3.20
CA GLN A 204 -10.36 4.45 2.26
C GLN A 204 -9.62 3.11 2.43
N HIS A 205 -9.40 2.66 3.68
CA HIS A 205 -8.92 1.31 3.95
C HIS A 205 -10.12 0.36 3.99
N LEU A 206 -10.28 -0.40 2.91
CA LEU A 206 -11.33 -1.42 2.78
C LEU A 206 -10.93 -2.71 3.51
N TRP A 207 -9.62 -2.98 3.57
CA TRP A 207 -9.06 -4.19 4.14
C TRP A 207 -8.01 -3.90 5.19
N PHE A 208 -7.96 -4.75 6.22
CA PHE A 208 -6.95 -4.71 7.28
C PHE A 208 -6.27 -6.06 7.32
N PHE A 209 -5.12 -6.14 6.65
CA PHE A 209 -4.41 -7.39 6.46
C PHE A 209 -3.67 -7.84 7.72
N THR A 210 -3.44 -9.15 7.80
CA THR A 210 -2.55 -9.82 8.74
C THR A 210 -1.53 -10.63 7.94
N PRO A 211 -0.37 -11.02 8.49
CA PRO A 211 0.56 -11.90 7.79
C PRO A 211 -0.10 -13.19 7.30
N GLU A 212 -1.00 -13.77 8.10
CA GLU A 212 -1.75 -14.97 7.73
C GLU A 212 -2.73 -14.73 6.57
N SER A 213 -3.43 -13.58 6.57
CA SER A 213 -4.35 -13.26 5.47
C SER A 213 -3.60 -12.99 4.17
N ILE A 214 -2.43 -12.33 4.20
CA ILE A 214 -1.57 -12.16 3.02
C ILE A 214 -1.10 -13.52 2.51
N ARG A 215 -0.65 -14.44 3.40
CA ARG A 215 -0.21 -15.76 3.02
C ARG A 215 -1.31 -16.55 2.31
N ARG A 216 -2.52 -16.55 2.84
CA ARG A 216 -3.68 -17.24 2.24
C ARG A 216 -4.07 -16.63 0.90
N LEU A 217 -4.18 -15.29 0.85
CA LEU A 217 -4.51 -14.56 -0.36
C LEU A 217 -3.47 -14.85 -1.48
N SER A 218 -2.20 -14.80 -1.15
CA SER A 218 -1.13 -15.10 -2.11
C SER A 218 -1.25 -16.53 -2.64
N HIS A 219 -1.45 -17.50 -1.74
CA HIS A 219 -1.59 -18.91 -2.13
C HIS A 219 -2.83 -19.14 -3.03
N SER A 220 -3.96 -18.48 -2.75
CA SER A 220 -5.18 -18.64 -3.54
C SER A 220 -5.05 -18.19 -4.99
N VAL A 221 -4.12 -17.25 -5.25
CA VAL A 221 -3.80 -16.76 -6.61
C VAL A 221 -2.52 -17.40 -7.18
N GLY A 222 -1.95 -18.42 -6.52
CA GLY A 222 -0.78 -19.17 -6.98
C GLY A 222 0.55 -18.45 -6.80
N LEU A 223 0.63 -17.47 -5.89
CA LEU A 223 1.88 -16.83 -5.46
C LEU A 223 2.38 -17.46 -4.16
N LYS A 224 3.70 -17.46 -3.95
CA LYS A 224 4.33 -17.93 -2.71
C LYS A 224 4.88 -16.76 -1.92
N VAL A 225 4.52 -16.64 -0.64
CA VAL A 225 5.17 -15.66 0.25
C VAL A 225 6.60 -16.13 0.52
N GLU A 226 7.57 -15.32 0.13
CA GLU A 226 8.99 -15.56 0.34
C GLU A 226 9.46 -14.99 1.67
N THR A 227 9.01 -13.78 2.01
CA THR A 227 9.27 -13.14 3.29
C THR A 227 8.15 -12.17 3.65
N CYS A 228 7.98 -11.95 4.95
CA CYS A 228 7.13 -10.89 5.49
C CYS A 228 7.81 -10.36 6.74
N ASP A 229 8.18 -9.07 6.73
CA ASP A 229 8.91 -8.40 7.82
C ASP A 229 8.22 -7.09 8.23
N HIS A 230 8.67 -6.53 9.36
CA HIS A 230 8.22 -5.22 9.87
C HIS A 230 9.40 -4.23 9.79
N PRO A 231 9.55 -3.51 8.66
CA PRO A 231 10.70 -2.64 8.44
C PRO A 231 10.66 -1.39 9.30
N TRP A 232 11.83 -0.87 9.64
CA TRP A 232 11.97 0.51 10.08
C TRP A 232 11.67 1.44 8.91
N LYS A 233 10.73 2.37 9.10
CA LYS A 233 10.38 3.40 8.11
C LYS A 233 11.02 4.75 8.52
N VAL A 234 11.45 5.53 7.54
CA VAL A 234 11.83 6.94 7.77
C VAL A 234 10.60 7.80 7.52
N VAL A 235 10.08 8.37 8.59
CA VAL A 235 8.81 9.11 8.56
C VAL A 235 9.08 10.62 8.69
N PRO A 236 8.49 11.47 7.83
CA PRO A 236 8.58 12.92 7.99
C PRO A 236 8.04 13.38 9.35
N LEU A 237 8.79 14.26 10.03
CA LEU A 237 8.35 14.81 11.32
C LEU A 237 6.99 15.52 11.18
N ALA A 238 6.75 16.20 10.07
CA ALA A 238 5.46 16.83 9.78
C ALA A 238 4.30 15.81 9.76
N LEU A 239 4.53 14.59 9.24
CA LEU A 239 3.50 13.54 9.26
C LEU A 239 3.23 13.01 10.68
N ILE A 240 4.28 12.87 11.48
CA ILE A 240 4.15 12.46 12.89
C ILE A 240 3.34 13.52 13.64
N GLU A 241 3.69 14.79 13.49
CA GLU A 241 2.97 15.91 14.08
C GLU A 241 1.50 15.95 13.63
N PHE A 242 1.24 15.77 12.35
CA PHE A 242 -0.11 15.72 11.78
C PHE A 242 -0.96 14.59 12.41
N GLN A 243 -0.39 13.39 12.54
CA GLN A 243 -1.06 12.25 13.18
C GLN A 243 -1.29 12.48 14.68
N MET A 244 -0.32 13.04 15.40
CA MET A 244 -0.46 13.37 16.82
C MET A 244 -1.58 14.39 17.07
N ARG A 245 -1.69 15.41 16.21
CA ARG A 245 -2.78 16.40 16.31
C ARG A 245 -4.14 15.78 16.09
N ARG A 246 -4.26 14.87 15.14
CA ARG A 246 -5.50 14.11 14.91
C ARG A 246 -5.95 13.38 16.17
N LEU A 247 -4.98 12.80 16.91
CA LEU A 247 -5.25 12.10 18.17
C LEU A 247 -5.65 13.06 19.32
N LEU A 248 -5.06 14.26 19.35
CA LEU A 248 -5.23 15.23 20.45
C LEU A 248 -6.29 16.31 20.16
N SER A 249 -6.96 16.26 19.00
CA SER A 249 -7.93 17.28 18.54
C SER A 249 -7.36 18.72 18.56
N ALA A 250 -6.05 18.87 18.38
CA ALA A 250 -5.36 20.16 18.48
C ALA A 250 -5.44 20.95 17.17
N ARG A 251 -5.80 22.26 17.26
CA ARG A 251 -6.08 23.13 16.10
C ARG A 251 -4.88 23.88 15.51
N ARG A 252 -3.74 23.98 16.20
CA ARG A 252 -2.59 24.78 15.71
C ARG A 252 -1.52 23.92 15.03
N SER A 253 -1.05 24.36 13.84
CA SER A 253 0.08 23.78 13.12
C SER A 253 1.39 24.39 13.63
N LEU A 254 2.36 23.54 13.97
CA LEU A 254 3.77 23.94 14.12
C LEU A 254 4.54 23.71 12.80
N SER A 255 3.88 23.15 11.79
CA SER A 255 4.50 22.73 10.53
C SER A 255 5.06 23.95 9.79
N THR A 256 6.32 24.16 9.98
CA THR A 256 7.15 24.93 9.05
C THR A 256 7.66 23.96 7.98
N GLY A 257 7.93 24.40 6.75
CA GLY A 257 8.50 23.58 5.68
C GLY A 257 9.77 22.80 6.08
N PHE A 258 10.40 23.16 7.21
CA PHE A 258 11.51 22.46 7.83
C PHE A 258 11.15 21.09 8.38
N ALA A 259 9.97 20.92 9.00
CA ALA A 259 9.52 19.62 9.54
C ALA A 259 9.32 18.55 8.45
N ASN A 260 9.02 18.96 7.22
CA ASN A 260 8.92 18.07 6.06
C ASN A 260 10.27 17.47 5.63
N ARG A 261 11.38 18.10 5.97
CA ARG A 261 12.75 17.68 5.60
C ARG A 261 13.43 16.82 6.66
N ILE A 262 12.86 16.75 7.86
CA ILE A 262 13.38 15.92 8.96
C ILE A 262 12.68 14.56 8.90
N GLY A 263 13.46 13.48 8.74
CA GLY A 263 12.98 12.11 8.79
C GLY A 263 13.42 11.43 10.08
N LEU A 264 12.47 10.84 10.79
CA LEU A 264 12.72 10.04 11.98
C LEU A 264 12.56 8.55 11.68
N PRO A 265 13.49 7.70 12.16
CA PRO A 265 13.30 6.26 12.07
C PRO A 265 12.21 5.83 13.06
N VAL A 266 11.17 5.19 12.54
CA VAL A 266 10.03 4.71 13.34
C VAL A 266 9.76 3.25 13.01
N ASN A 267 9.57 2.41 14.02
CA ASN A 267 8.99 1.09 13.85
C ASN A 267 8.04 0.81 15.02
N LEU A 268 6.75 0.75 14.72
CA LEU A 268 5.70 0.39 15.68
C LEU A 268 5.31 -1.09 15.52
N PHE A 269 6.01 -1.84 14.66
CA PHE A 269 5.69 -3.24 14.30
C PHE A 269 4.25 -3.43 13.82
N ASP A 270 3.63 -2.37 13.29
CA ASP A 270 2.24 -2.33 12.84
C ASP A 270 2.10 -2.09 11.32
N ALA A 271 3.22 -2.00 10.62
CA ALA A 271 3.30 -1.98 9.18
C ALA A 271 4.20 -3.13 8.72
N MET A 272 3.70 -3.96 7.83
CA MET A 272 4.43 -5.11 7.29
C MET A 272 4.82 -4.88 5.84
N ARG A 273 5.90 -5.58 5.43
CA ARG A 273 6.35 -5.65 4.05
C ARG A 273 6.49 -7.12 3.67
N CYS A 274 5.79 -7.53 2.62
CA CYS A 274 5.78 -8.91 2.16
C CYS A 274 6.31 -8.98 0.72
N VAL A 275 7.08 -10.03 0.42
CA VAL A 275 7.53 -10.38 -0.94
C VAL A 275 6.83 -11.66 -1.35
N LEU A 276 6.12 -11.57 -2.46
CA LEU A 276 5.39 -12.68 -3.06
C LEU A 276 6.12 -13.07 -4.35
N ARG A 277 6.46 -14.34 -4.51
CA ARG A 277 7.12 -14.84 -5.70
C ARG A 277 6.14 -15.55 -6.63
N ASN A 278 6.23 -15.26 -7.92
CA ASN A 278 5.64 -16.12 -8.95
C ASN A 278 6.55 -17.37 -9.08
N PRO A 279 6.05 -18.58 -8.77
CA PRO A 279 6.87 -19.78 -8.87
C PRO A 279 7.47 -19.92 -10.27
N GLU A 280 8.70 -20.44 -10.33
CA GLU A 280 9.26 -20.87 -11.61
C GLU A 280 8.42 -22.04 -12.17
N ALA A 281 8.30 -22.10 -13.49
CA ALA A 281 7.67 -23.25 -14.11
C ALA A 281 8.44 -24.52 -13.67
N PRO A 282 7.77 -25.66 -13.40
CA PRO A 282 8.48 -26.90 -13.15
C PRO A 282 9.46 -27.13 -14.29
N GLN A 283 10.72 -27.38 -13.96
CA GLN A 283 11.68 -27.83 -14.97
C GLN A 283 11.17 -29.16 -15.52
N ALA A 284 10.86 -29.18 -16.82
CA ALA A 284 10.36 -30.36 -17.52
C ALA A 284 11.45 -31.45 -17.59
#